data_8f173876bfae2b620a77b3bab7e87c07
#
_entry.id   8f173876bfae2b620a77b3bab7e87c07
#
_cell.length_a   1.000
_cell.length_b   1.000
_cell.length_c   1.000
_cell.angle_alpha   90.00
_cell.angle_beta   90.00
_cell.angle_gamma   90.00
#
_symmetry.space_group_name_H-M   'P 1'
#
loop_
_entity.id
_entity.type
_entity.pdbx_description
1 polymer ?
#
loop_
_entity_poly.entity_id
_entity_poly.type
_entity_poly.pdbx_seq_one_letter_code
_entity_poly.pdbx_strand_id
1 'polypeptide(L)'
;MPEKNEGGNRGIKRRDFLKVIGVAGGTAAATGCSSDPVEQLIPFVIPPYGIIPGVPNWYATTCRECPAGCGTLVKNREGRAIKVEGNPKSTISYGKTCARGQASLQGLYDPDRIRSPLLRNSSGKLQPAGWEQAEKVLVDKIQELLDQGKARKIVIMTNNVSGTLSDLIDEWMNALGGGKHIVYETFAHEPIKEANRITFGIEGIPSYEIERAKYLLSFGSDFIETWLSPVEFANKFTQMHSYKDKSKTMGKFVQIEPRSSITASSADQWVAIKPGTEGMLALGITNLILDTGMASISGEETTRLKNLVGSYTPDKVSAICDIPKDTIIEIAKDFVGLGPSLAIGGGAACTTTNATQTLCAINILNYVGGSIGDTVNFGDTLTIANANSFREIASLVESMKKGDVELLFVYNVNPVFTLPGALGFEEAIKQVPFVASFSSFMDETTQRANVILPDNTP
;
A
#
# COMPACT_ATOMS: atom_id res chain seq x y z
N MET A 1 47.83 42.56 -47.34
CA MET A 1 46.92 41.51 -47.79
C MET A 1 47.34 40.20 -47.13
N PRO A 2 46.64 39.67 -46.17
CA PRO A 2 46.86 38.32 -45.70
C PRO A 2 45.87 37.35 -46.30
N GLU A 3 46.37 36.18 -46.65
CA GLU A 3 45.71 35.05 -47.32
C GLU A 3 44.57 34.48 -46.48
N LYS A 4 43.49 34.10 -47.18
CA LYS A 4 42.36 33.34 -46.68
C LYS A 4 42.74 31.89 -46.46
N ASN A 5 42.63 31.40 -45.21
CA ASN A 5 42.76 30.00 -44.88
C ASN A 5 41.36 29.33 -45.01
N GLU A 6 41.13 28.61 -46.10
CA GLU A 6 39.91 27.83 -46.31
C GLU A 6 40.00 26.51 -45.50
N GLY A 7 39.33 26.48 -44.36
CA GLY A 7 39.13 25.28 -43.57
C GLY A 7 38.16 24.30 -44.25
N GLY A 8 38.67 23.35 -45.05
CA GLY A 8 37.90 22.32 -45.68
C GLY A 8 37.29 21.34 -44.63
N ASN A 9 35.99 21.25 -44.63
CA ASN A 9 35.18 20.27 -43.93
C ASN A 9 35.50 18.85 -44.43
N ARG A 10 36.47 18.14 -43.79
CA ARG A 10 36.80 16.76 -44.10
C ARG A 10 35.73 15.84 -43.51
N GLY A 11 34.64 15.63 -44.27
CA GLY A 11 33.68 14.56 -43.96
C GLY A 11 34.40 13.20 -43.94
N ILE A 12 34.08 12.38 -42.93
CA ILE A 12 34.62 11.01 -42.78
C ILE A 12 34.19 10.22 -44.05
N LYS A 13 35.17 9.63 -44.76
CA LYS A 13 34.88 8.79 -45.94
C LYS A 13 34.15 7.52 -45.47
N ARG A 14 33.18 7.07 -46.26
CA ARG A 14 32.37 5.85 -45.99
C ARG A 14 33.25 4.65 -45.60
N ARG A 15 34.40 4.47 -46.19
CA ARG A 15 35.36 3.41 -45.89
C ARG A 15 35.96 3.54 -44.50
N ASP A 16 36.25 4.76 -44.01
CA ASP A 16 36.79 4.99 -42.68
C ASP A 16 35.71 4.87 -41.59
N PHE A 17 34.48 5.27 -41.91
CA PHE A 17 33.31 5.02 -41.06
C PHE A 17 33.05 3.52 -40.87
N LEU A 18 33.10 2.72 -41.93
CA LEU A 18 32.95 1.26 -41.86
C LEU A 18 34.08 0.59 -41.06
N LYS A 19 35.32 1.09 -41.16
CA LYS A 19 36.44 0.61 -40.38
C LYS A 19 36.25 0.90 -38.90
N VAL A 20 35.78 2.10 -38.52
CA VAL A 20 35.49 2.47 -37.14
C VAL A 20 34.36 1.62 -36.54
N ILE A 21 33.29 1.37 -37.34
CA ILE A 21 32.21 0.47 -36.90
C ILE A 21 32.69 -0.97 -36.78
N GLY A 22 33.52 -1.45 -37.70
CA GLY A 22 34.08 -2.79 -37.65
C GLY A 22 34.98 -3.03 -36.45
N VAL A 23 35.81 -2.03 -36.06
CA VAL A 23 36.64 -2.08 -34.90
C VAL A 23 35.81 -1.93 -33.59
N ALA A 24 34.85 -1.00 -33.57
CA ALA A 24 33.94 -0.81 -32.43
C ALA A 24 33.01 -2.03 -32.21
N GLY A 25 32.52 -2.63 -33.30
CA GLY A 25 31.74 -3.86 -33.21
C GLY A 25 32.56 -5.07 -32.79
N GLY A 26 33.80 -5.17 -33.22
CA GLY A 26 34.74 -6.23 -32.81
C GLY A 26 35.15 -6.11 -31.33
N THR A 27 35.35 -4.89 -30.83
CA THR A 27 35.65 -4.66 -29.39
C THR A 27 34.40 -4.87 -28.51
N ALA A 28 33.23 -4.46 -28.96
CA ALA A 28 31.98 -4.73 -28.25
C ALA A 28 31.67 -6.24 -28.17
N ALA A 29 31.96 -7.01 -29.24
CA ALA A 29 31.83 -8.46 -29.21
C ALA A 29 32.88 -9.14 -28.29
N ALA A 30 34.09 -8.58 -28.18
CA ALA A 30 35.16 -9.12 -27.31
C ALA A 30 34.99 -8.77 -25.83
N THR A 31 34.31 -7.65 -25.52
CA THR A 31 34.02 -7.24 -24.13
C THR A 31 32.64 -7.75 -23.64
N GLY A 32 31.83 -8.32 -24.54
CA GLY A 32 30.55 -8.97 -24.24
C GLY A 32 30.67 -10.37 -23.64
N CYS A 33 31.87 -10.91 -23.46
CA CYS A 33 32.09 -12.08 -22.65
C CYS A 33 32.14 -11.67 -21.18
N SER A 34 30.95 -11.42 -20.60
CA SER A 34 30.82 -11.39 -19.15
C SER A 34 31.19 -12.78 -18.61
N SER A 35 31.88 -12.80 -17.47
CA SER A 35 32.19 -14.01 -16.72
C SER A 35 30.96 -14.63 -16.04
N ASP A 36 29.76 -14.34 -16.55
CA ASP A 36 28.55 -15.01 -16.12
C ASP A 36 28.70 -16.51 -16.44
N PRO A 37 28.39 -17.39 -15.50
CA PRO A 37 28.46 -18.81 -15.75
C PRO A 37 27.64 -19.13 -16.99
N VAL A 38 28.26 -19.82 -17.94
CA VAL A 38 27.65 -20.23 -19.22
C VAL A 38 26.26 -20.74 -18.92
N GLU A 39 25.21 -19.99 -19.34
CA GLU A 39 23.86 -20.48 -19.26
C GLU A 39 23.81 -21.80 -19.97
N GLN A 40 23.41 -22.85 -19.29
CA GLN A 40 23.37 -24.19 -19.87
C GLN A 40 22.41 -24.15 -21.05
N LEU A 41 22.94 -24.26 -22.27
CA LEU A 41 22.13 -24.29 -23.50
C LEU A 41 21.15 -25.47 -23.51
N ILE A 42 21.46 -26.53 -22.73
CA ILE A 42 20.56 -27.65 -22.43
C ILE A 42 20.01 -27.42 -21.03
N PRO A 43 18.74 -27.03 -20.86
CA PRO A 43 18.21 -26.63 -19.57
C PRO A 43 18.23 -27.74 -18.52
N PHE A 44 18.02 -28.99 -18.93
CA PHE A 44 18.05 -30.14 -18.04
C PHE A 44 18.49 -31.42 -18.81
N VAL A 45 19.39 -32.19 -18.25
CA VAL A 45 19.68 -33.55 -18.74
C VAL A 45 18.50 -34.48 -18.39
N ILE A 46 17.94 -34.31 -17.20
CA ILE A 46 16.69 -34.94 -16.77
C ILE A 46 15.75 -33.78 -16.36
N PRO A 47 14.72 -33.49 -17.17
CA PRO A 47 13.82 -32.38 -16.82
C PRO A 47 13.04 -32.71 -15.55
N PRO A 48 12.86 -31.74 -14.63
CA PRO A 48 11.98 -31.91 -13.50
C PRO A 48 10.55 -32.22 -13.97
N TYR A 49 9.81 -32.96 -13.14
CA TYR A 49 8.43 -33.30 -13.43
C TYR A 49 7.60 -32.03 -13.72
N GLY A 50 6.85 -32.05 -14.82
CA GLY A 50 5.98 -30.94 -15.22
C GLY A 50 6.66 -29.78 -15.96
N ILE A 51 7.97 -29.84 -16.22
CA ILE A 51 8.67 -28.84 -17.04
C ILE A 51 8.86 -29.36 -18.46
N ILE A 52 8.26 -28.67 -19.40
CA ILE A 52 8.44 -28.90 -20.84
C ILE A 52 9.24 -27.72 -21.40
N PRO A 53 10.41 -27.94 -22.03
CA PRO A 53 11.22 -26.87 -22.62
C PRO A 53 10.39 -25.95 -23.52
N GLY A 54 10.50 -24.65 -23.33
CA GLY A 54 9.77 -23.64 -24.10
C GLY A 54 8.33 -23.41 -23.65
N VAL A 55 7.73 -24.29 -22.83
CA VAL A 55 6.36 -24.11 -22.32
C VAL A 55 6.41 -23.50 -20.93
N PRO A 56 5.79 -22.32 -20.68
CA PRO A 56 5.80 -21.70 -19.37
C PRO A 56 4.81 -22.37 -18.41
N ASN A 57 5.22 -22.48 -17.16
CA ASN A 57 4.34 -22.78 -16.05
C ASN A 57 3.91 -21.50 -15.33
N TRP A 58 2.73 -21.51 -14.72
CA TRP A 58 2.18 -20.38 -13.99
C TRP A 58 1.95 -20.78 -12.53
N TYR A 59 2.43 -19.95 -11.61
CA TYR A 59 2.29 -20.16 -10.18
C TYR A 59 1.47 -19.01 -9.60
N ALA A 60 0.44 -19.37 -8.82
CA ALA A 60 -0.36 -18.40 -8.10
C ALA A 60 0.37 -17.99 -6.80
N THR A 61 0.40 -16.69 -6.55
CA THR A 61 0.94 -16.12 -5.30
C THR A 61 0.21 -14.83 -4.94
N THR A 62 0.57 -14.25 -3.80
CA THR A 62 0.04 -12.96 -3.34
C THR A 62 1.14 -11.91 -3.40
N CYS A 63 0.87 -10.80 -4.04
CA CYS A 63 1.76 -9.64 -4.07
C CYS A 63 1.87 -9.03 -2.66
N ARG A 64 3.09 -8.78 -2.19
CA ARG A 64 3.38 -8.17 -0.88
C ARG A 64 3.99 -6.78 -0.98
N GLU A 65 3.92 -6.13 -2.14
CA GLU A 65 4.47 -4.78 -2.37
C GLU A 65 3.65 -3.67 -1.68
N CYS A 66 2.46 -3.98 -1.20
CA CYS A 66 1.62 -3.11 -0.39
C CYS A 66 0.54 -3.91 0.34
N PRO A 67 -0.17 -3.30 1.32
CA PRO A 67 -1.18 -3.99 2.13
C PRO A 67 -2.40 -4.53 1.35
N ALA A 68 -2.60 -4.13 0.10
CA ALA A 68 -3.75 -4.57 -0.70
C ALA A 68 -3.79 -6.08 -0.97
N GLY A 69 -2.64 -6.77 -0.96
CA GLY A 69 -2.58 -8.23 -1.07
C GLY A 69 -3.14 -8.80 -2.37
N CYS A 70 -2.87 -8.15 -3.51
CA CYS A 70 -3.36 -8.59 -4.82
C CYS A 70 -2.92 -10.00 -5.15
N GLY A 71 -3.85 -10.87 -5.58
CA GLY A 71 -3.52 -12.19 -6.13
C GLY A 71 -2.84 -12.05 -7.49
N THR A 72 -1.71 -12.73 -7.66
CA THR A 72 -0.91 -12.69 -8.88
C THR A 72 -0.61 -14.08 -9.43
N LEU A 73 -0.25 -14.12 -10.70
CA LEU A 73 0.26 -15.31 -11.38
C LEU A 73 1.67 -15.00 -11.87
N VAL A 74 2.64 -15.78 -11.45
CA VAL A 74 4.04 -15.67 -11.89
C VAL A 74 4.30 -16.67 -12.99
N LYS A 75 4.67 -16.15 -14.16
CA LYS A 75 5.08 -16.95 -15.31
C LYS A 75 6.51 -17.42 -15.11
N ASN A 76 6.69 -18.73 -15.05
CA ASN A 76 7.99 -19.37 -14.92
C ASN A 76 8.32 -20.12 -16.21
N ARG A 77 9.54 -19.99 -16.69
CA ARG A 77 10.03 -20.73 -17.82
C ARG A 77 11.34 -21.38 -17.42
N GLU A 78 11.36 -22.71 -17.45
CA GLU A 78 12.55 -23.51 -17.18
C GLU A 78 13.22 -23.15 -15.82
N GLY A 79 12.41 -22.97 -14.77
CA GLY A 79 12.88 -22.61 -13.44
C GLY A 79 13.13 -21.11 -13.23
N ARG A 80 12.92 -20.28 -14.25
CA ARG A 80 13.13 -18.82 -14.17
C ARG A 80 11.82 -18.06 -14.23
N ALA A 81 11.51 -17.27 -13.22
CA ALA A 81 10.39 -16.35 -13.24
C ALA A 81 10.64 -15.22 -14.24
N ILE A 82 9.71 -14.96 -15.16
CA ILE A 82 9.92 -14.03 -16.28
C ILE A 82 8.85 -12.94 -16.37
N LYS A 83 7.70 -13.12 -15.71
CA LYS A 83 6.60 -12.16 -15.76
C LYS A 83 5.68 -12.34 -14.57
N VAL A 84 5.13 -11.24 -14.07
CA VAL A 84 4.03 -11.22 -13.09
C VAL A 84 2.79 -10.68 -13.76
N GLU A 85 1.65 -11.36 -13.58
CA GLU A 85 0.33 -10.94 -14.06
C GLU A 85 -0.68 -11.01 -12.90
N GLY A 86 -1.80 -10.31 -13.03
CA GLY A 86 -2.90 -10.44 -12.07
C GLY A 86 -3.58 -11.81 -12.19
N ASN A 87 -3.98 -12.39 -11.07
CA ASN A 87 -4.73 -13.64 -11.04
C ASN A 87 -6.22 -13.37 -11.31
N PRO A 88 -6.80 -13.88 -12.40
CA PRO A 88 -8.23 -13.69 -12.72
C PRO A 88 -9.18 -14.24 -11.66
N LYS A 89 -8.71 -15.18 -10.81
CA LYS A 89 -9.51 -15.77 -9.72
C LYS A 89 -9.39 -14.97 -8.41
N SER A 90 -8.55 -13.93 -8.37
CA SER A 90 -8.44 -13.07 -7.20
C SER A 90 -9.68 -12.19 -7.06
N THR A 91 -10.28 -12.17 -5.88
CA THR A 91 -11.42 -11.31 -5.54
C THR A 91 -11.01 -9.86 -5.24
N ILE A 92 -9.70 -9.58 -5.13
CA ILE A 92 -9.13 -8.26 -4.90
C ILE A 92 -8.67 -7.66 -6.22
N SER A 93 -7.78 -8.34 -6.94
CA SER A 93 -7.14 -7.79 -8.15
C SER A 93 -7.92 -8.05 -9.44
N TYR A 94 -8.86 -8.98 -9.46
CA TYR A 94 -9.70 -9.31 -10.63
C TYR A 94 -8.91 -9.49 -11.94
N GLY A 95 -7.74 -10.12 -11.86
CA GLY A 95 -6.85 -10.30 -13.01
C GLY A 95 -5.99 -9.09 -13.37
N LYS A 96 -5.97 -8.06 -12.52
CA LYS A 96 -5.17 -6.84 -12.75
C LYS A 96 -3.97 -6.81 -11.81
N THR A 97 -2.99 -5.94 -12.12
CA THR A 97 -1.84 -5.65 -11.27
C THR A 97 -1.33 -4.24 -11.57
N CYS A 98 -0.72 -3.60 -10.58
CA CYS A 98 -0.12 -2.27 -10.73
C CYS A 98 1.37 -2.35 -11.13
N ALA A 99 1.98 -1.19 -11.38
CA ALA A 99 3.39 -1.09 -11.75
C ALA A 99 4.31 -1.70 -10.66
N ARG A 100 4.01 -1.52 -9.36
CA ARG A 100 4.79 -2.14 -8.26
C ARG A 100 4.71 -3.66 -8.31
N GLY A 101 3.51 -4.23 -8.49
CA GLY A 101 3.33 -5.67 -8.63
C GLY A 101 4.07 -6.25 -9.85
N GLN A 102 4.14 -5.51 -10.97
CA GLN A 102 4.95 -5.92 -12.13
C GLN A 102 6.45 -5.84 -11.81
N ALA A 103 6.88 -4.84 -11.04
CA ALA A 103 8.28 -4.62 -10.68
C ALA A 103 8.79 -5.59 -9.59
N SER A 104 7.92 -6.29 -8.85
CA SER A 104 8.32 -7.22 -7.78
C SER A 104 9.30 -8.30 -8.27
N LEU A 105 9.20 -8.66 -9.54
CA LEU A 105 10.14 -9.59 -10.19
C LEU A 105 11.61 -9.11 -10.12
N GLN A 106 11.86 -7.81 -10.08
CA GLN A 106 13.21 -7.25 -9.98
C GLN A 106 13.85 -7.62 -8.63
N GLY A 107 13.07 -7.63 -7.54
CA GLY A 107 13.54 -8.05 -6.22
C GLY A 107 14.06 -9.49 -6.19
N LEU A 108 13.46 -10.38 -6.97
CA LEU A 108 13.92 -11.78 -7.09
C LEU A 108 15.34 -11.87 -7.69
N TYR A 109 15.65 -11.01 -8.65
CA TYR A 109 16.92 -11.00 -9.39
C TYR A 109 17.91 -9.94 -8.92
N ASP A 110 17.61 -9.24 -7.84
CA ASP A 110 18.51 -8.26 -7.25
C ASP A 110 19.85 -8.94 -6.86
N PRO A 111 21.00 -8.48 -7.39
CA PRO A 111 22.29 -9.07 -7.07
C PRO A 111 22.67 -8.89 -5.59
N ASP A 112 22.18 -7.84 -4.94
CA ASP A 112 22.47 -7.52 -3.54
C ASP A 112 21.51 -8.23 -2.56
N ARG A 113 20.59 -9.06 -3.07
CA ARG A 113 19.68 -9.83 -2.22
C ARG A 113 20.44 -10.80 -1.32
N ILE A 114 20.07 -10.83 -0.05
CA ILE A 114 20.55 -11.81 0.93
C ILE A 114 19.98 -13.19 0.54
N ARG A 115 20.87 -14.15 0.24
CA ARG A 115 20.47 -15.49 -0.26
C ARG A 115 20.70 -16.62 0.76
N SER A 116 21.43 -16.33 1.83
CA SER A 116 21.75 -17.28 2.89
C SER A 116 21.71 -16.57 4.24
N PRO A 117 21.51 -17.31 5.34
CA PRO A 117 21.51 -16.73 6.68
C PRO A 117 22.79 -15.98 6.99
N LEU A 118 22.64 -14.90 7.79
CA LEU A 118 23.76 -14.13 8.35
C LEU A 118 23.67 -14.12 9.87
N LEU A 119 24.80 -14.27 10.53
CA LEU A 119 24.93 -14.14 11.99
C LEU A 119 25.90 -13.03 12.34
N ARG A 120 25.55 -12.26 13.37
CA ARG A 120 26.44 -11.24 13.93
C ARG A 120 27.46 -11.90 14.85
N ASN A 121 28.72 -11.68 14.55
CA ASN A 121 29.83 -12.19 15.37
C ASN A 121 30.14 -11.28 16.57
N SER A 122 31.04 -11.70 17.44
CA SER A 122 31.48 -10.95 18.63
C SER A 122 32.14 -9.60 18.32
N SER A 123 32.64 -9.41 17.09
CA SER A 123 33.16 -8.10 16.63
C SER A 123 32.07 -7.17 16.04
N GLY A 124 30.80 -7.58 16.09
CA GLY A 124 29.67 -6.80 15.60
C GLY A 124 29.44 -6.87 14.09
N LYS A 125 30.14 -7.74 13.36
CA LYS A 125 29.99 -7.89 11.90
C LYS A 125 29.07 -9.06 11.56
N LEU A 126 28.18 -8.85 10.57
CA LEU A 126 27.37 -9.91 9.99
C LEU A 126 28.25 -10.79 9.08
N GLN A 127 28.14 -12.09 9.24
CA GLN A 127 28.88 -13.09 8.47
C GLN A 127 27.93 -14.19 7.97
N PRO A 128 28.17 -14.77 6.77
CA PRO A 128 27.41 -15.90 6.27
C PRO A 128 27.43 -17.07 7.25
N ALA A 129 26.28 -17.72 7.41
CA ALA A 129 26.08 -18.89 8.26
C ALA A 129 25.23 -19.94 7.54
N GLY A 130 25.36 -21.21 7.97
CA GLY A 130 24.44 -22.27 7.54
C GLY A 130 23.07 -22.11 8.21
N TRP A 131 22.02 -22.63 7.58
CA TRP A 131 20.66 -22.61 8.11
C TRP A 131 20.56 -23.24 9.50
N GLU A 132 21.09 -24.47 9.65
CA GLU A 132 21.08 -25.18 10.95
C GLU A 132 21.73 -24.36 12.08
N GLN A 133 22.83 -23.66 11.77
CA GLN A 133 23.53 -22.84 12.76
C GLN A 133 22.70 -21.61 13.13
N ALA A 134 22.12 -20.94 12.13
CA ALA A 134 21.35 -19.71 12.35
C ALA A 134 20.02 -20.01 13.08
N GLU A 135 19.33 -21.07 12.69
CA GLU A 135 18.13 -21.56 13.35
C GLU A 135 18.40 -21.95 14.79
N LYS A 136 19.50 -22.70 15.03
CA LYS A 136 19.88 -23.11 16.38
C LYS A 136 20.12 -21.90 17.29
N VAL A 137 20.82 -20.87 16.85
CA VAL A 137 21.06 -19.65 17.62
C VAL A 137 19.73 -18.97 18.01
N LEU A 138 18.78 -18.92 17.09
CA LEU A 138 17.47 -18.33 17.36
C LEU A 138 16.63 -19.19 18.32
N VAL A 139 16.59 -20.52 18.09
CA VAL A 139 15.87 -21.47 18.96
C VAL A 139 16.43 -21.46 20.37
N ASP A 140 17.77 -21.50 20.54
CA ASP A 140 18.41 -21.43 21.83
C ASP A 140 18.03 -20.13 22.57
N LYS A 141 17.93 -18.99 21.86
CA LYS A 141 17.51 -17.72 22.47
C LYS A 141 16.03 -17.72 22.89
N ILE A 142 15.16 -18.30 22.06
CA ILE A 142 13.73 -18.45 22.42
C ILE A 142 13.63 -19.34 23.67
N GLN A 143 14.29 -20.50 23.69
CA GLN A 143 14.24 -21.43 24.82
C GLN A 143 14.76 -20.79 26.10
N GLU A 144 15.88 -20.05 26.02
CA GLU A 144 16.40 -19.26 27.17
C GLU A 144 15.32 -18.35 27.77
N LEU A 145 14.59 -17.62 26.92
CA LEU A 145 13.54 -16.71 27.39
C LEU A 145 12.33 -17.45 27.97
N LEU A 146 11.96 -18.59 27.41
CA LEU A 146 10.89 -19.44 27.93
C LEU A 146 11.25 -20.02 29.29
N ASP A 147 12.46 -20.54 29.46
CA ASP A 147 12.99 -21.10 30.72
C ASP A 147 13.05 -20.05 31.84
N GLN A 148 13.26 -18.78 31.47
CA GLN A 148 13.24 -17.63 32.37
C GLN A 148 11.82 -17.07 32.65
N GLY A 149 10.77 -17.63 32.04
CA GLY A 149 9.41 -17.13 32.15
C GLY A 149 9.20 -15.78 31.46
N LYS A 150 10.02 -15.45 30.47
CA LYS A 150 10.03 -14.14 29.77
C LYS A 150 9.33 -14.17 28.40
N ALA A 151 8.43 -15.10 28.14
CA ALA A 151 7.71 -15.19 26.88
C ALA A 151 7.09 -13.87 26.44
N ARG A 152 6.55 -13.08 27.37
CA ARG A 152 5.93 -11.76 27.10
C ARG A 152 6.91 -10.69 26.62
N LYS A 153 8.22 -10.93 26.69
CA LYS A 153 9.26 -10.03 26.18
C LYS A 153 9.67 -10.37 24.73
N ILE A 154 8.99 -11.32 24.11
CA ILE A 154 9.14 -11.68 22.72
C ILE A 154 8.11 -10.88 21.91
N VAL A 155 8.58 -10.13 20.91
CA VAL A 155 7.74 -9.34 20.02
C VAL A 155 8.04 -9.71 18.58
N ILE A 156 7.00 -9.87 17.78
CA ILE A 156 7.12 -9.93 16.32
C ILE A 156 6.48 -8.68 15.70
N MET A 157 7.23 -8.01 14.83
CA MET A 157 6.75 -6.84 14.09
C MET A 157 6.70 -7.19 12.60
N THR A 158 5.52 -7.10 12.02
CA THR A 158 5.27 -7.43 10.61
C THR A 158 4.59 -6.27 9.89
N ASN A 159 4.65 -6.25 8.55
CA ASN A 159 3.69 -5.49 7.78
C ASN A 159 2.28 -6.10 7.92
N ASN A 160 1.29 -5.54 7.23
CA ASN A 160 -0.06 -6.10 7.21
C ASN A 160 -0.05 -7.47 6.48
N VAL A 161 0.17 -8.52 7.26
CA VAL A 161 0.01 -9.91 6.82
C VAL A 161 -1.43 -10.34 6.98
N SER A 162 -1.88 -11.25 6.12
CA SER A 162 -3.26 -11.74 6.12
C SER A 162 -3.30 -13.25 5.80
N GLY A 163 -4.46 -13.86 6.03
CA GLY A 163 -4.69 -15.28 5.79
C GLY A 163 -3.84 -16.17 6.72
N THR A 164 -3.46 -17.34 6.22
CA THR A 164 -2.79 -18.37 7.02
C THR A 164 -1.49 -17.93 7.71
N LEU A 165 -0.78 -16.94 7.18
CA LEU A 165 0.43 -16.44 7.83
C LEU A 165 0.10 -15.63 9.11
N SER A 166 -0.97 -14.83 9.07
CA SER A 166 -1.46 -14.12 10.26
C SER A 166 -1.87 -15.11 11.34
N ASP A 167 -2.69 -16.10 10.95
CA ASP A 167 -3.16 -17.13 11.87
C ASP A 167 -2.00 -17.92 12.49
N LEU A 168 -1.02 -18.30 11.67
CA LEU A 168 0.18 -18.99 12.15
C LEU A 168 0.99 -18.17 13.16
N ILE A 169 1.16 -16.87 12.91
CA ILE A 169 1.87 -15.99 13.84
C ILE A 169 1.12 -15.92 15.17
N ASP A 170 -0.19 -15.75 15.13
CA ASP A 170 -1.01 -15.65 16.34
C ASP A 170 -1.01 -16.96 17.14
N GLU A 171 -1.14 -18.10 16.47
CA GLU A 171 -1.03 -19.43 17.09
C GLU A 171 0.36 -19.64 17.72
N TRP A 172 1.43 -19.24 17.00
CA TRP A 172 2.78 -19.37 17.48
C TRP A 172 3.04 -18.49 18.71
N MET A 173 2.61 -17.22 18.69
CA MET A 173 2.75 -16.30 19.82
C MET A 173 1.97 -16.78 21.04
N ASN A 174 0.79 -17.38 20.84
CA ASN A 174 0.01 -18.02 21.89
C ASN A 174 0.73 -19.25 22.47
N ALA A 175 1.30 -20.10 21.62
CA ALA A 175 2.06 -21.28 22.03
C ALA A 175 3.31 -20.95 22.83
N LEU A 176 3.96 -19.80 22.54
CA LEU A 176 5.08 -19.28 23.34
C LEU A 176 4.68 -18.84 24.76
N GLY A 177 3.38 -18.65 25.04
CA GLY A 177 2.87 -18.26 26.34
C GLY A 177 2.74 -16.75 26.56
N GLY A 178 2.56 -15.95 25.50
CA GLY A 178 2.16 -14.55 25.61
C GLY A 178 3.08 -13.52 24.95
N GLY A 179 3.75 -13.87 23.90
CA GLY A 179 4.42 -12.91 23.02
C GLY A 179 3.45 -11.91 22.38
N LYS A 180 3.97 -10.85 21.78
CA LYS A 180 3.15 -9.78 21.20
C LYS A 180 3.39 -9.68 19.69
N HIS A 181 2.32 -9.71 18.88
CA HIS A 181 2.36 -9.39 17.45
C HIS A 181 2.02 -7.91 17.27
N ILE A 182 2.84 -7.19 16.51
CA ILE A 182 2.64 -5.79 16.12
C ILE A 182 2.59 -5.73 14.61
N VAL A 183 1.44 -5.34 14.08
CA VAL A 183 1.25 -5.10 12.65
C VAL A 183 1.53 -3.64 12.35
N TYR A 184 2.60 -3.36 11.64
CA TYR A 184 3.04 -2.02 11.30
C TYR A 184 2.82 -1.70 9.84
N GLU A 185 2.07 -0.65 9.58
CA GLU A 185 1.95 -0.04 8.26
C GLU A 185 2.28 1.45 8.34
N THR A 186 3.08 1.94 7.40
CA THR A 186 3.44 3.37 7.34
C THR A 186 2.21 4.25 7.17
N PHE A 187 1.22 3.78 6.41
CA PHE A 187 -0.09 4.42 6.22
C PHE A 187 -1.18 3.49 6.76
N ALA A 188 -1.37 3.50 8.09
CA ALA A 188 -2.36 2.66 8.76
C ALA A 188 -3.81 3.17 8.65
N HIS A 189 -4.02 4.31 7.98
CA HIS A 189 -5.35 4.92 7.79
C HIS A 189 -6.15 5.10 9.09
N GLU A 190 -5.47 5.38 10.20
CA GLU A 190 -6.07 5.52 11.53
C GLU A 190 -7.25 6.50 11.58
N PRO A 191 -7.20 7.68 10.90
CA PRO A 191 -8.34 8.60 10.89
C PRO A 191 -9.63 7.97 10.37
N ILE A 192 -9.55 7.01 9.42
CA ILE A 192 -10.73 6.32 8.90
C ILE A 192 -11.31 5.40 9.96
N LYS A 193 -10.47 4.59 10.63
CA LYS A 193 -10.89 3.68 11.71
C LYS A 193 -11.53 4.46 12.85
N GLU A 194 -10.88 5.54 13.30
CA GLU A 194 -11.37 6.37 14.39
C GLU A 194 -12.67 7.10 14.04
N ALA A 195 -12.80 7.61 12.80
CA ALA A 195 -14.04 8.21 12.35
C ALA A 195 -15.20 7.20 12.33
N ASN A 196 -14.95 5.98 11.86
CA ASN A 196 -15.96 4.92 11.84
C ASN A 196 -16.35 4.50 13.28
N ARG A 197 -15.37 4.42 14.19
CA ARG A 197 -15.65 4.16 15.61
C ARG A 197 -16.51 5.24 16.24
N ILE A 198 -16.25 6.52 15.95
CA ILE A 198 -17.01 7.67 16.48
C ILE A 198 -18.43 7.70 15.89
N THR A 199 -18.57 7.48 14.58
CA THR A 199 -19.86 7.66 13.89
C THR A 199 -20.76 6.43 13.95
N PHE A 200 -20.17 5.23 13.90
CA PHE A 200 -20.94 3.96 13.79
C PHE A 200 -20.66 2.98 14.92
N GLY A 201 -19.70 3.27 15.80
CA GLY A 201 -19.28 2.33 16.86
C GLY A 201 -18.46 1.13 16.34
N ILE A 202 -17.98 1.19 15.08
CA ILE A 202 -17.27 0.09 14.40
C ILE A 202 -15.82 0.50 14.18
N GLU A 203 -14.88 -0.19 14.82
CA GLU A 203 -13.45 0.00 14.59
C GLU A 203 -13.02 -0.85 13.37
N GLY A 204 -13.05 -0.25 12.19
CA GLY A 204 -12.74 -0.94 10.95
C GLY A 204 -12.71 0.00 9.75
N ILE A 205 -12.25 -0.52 8.62
CA ILE A 205 -12.31 0.16 7.32
C ILE A 205 -13.27 -0.66 6.44
N PRO A 206 -14.42 -0.10 6.05
CA PRO A 206 -15.43 -0.82 5.29
C PRO A 206 -14.96 -1.15 3.88
N SER A 207 -15.62 -2.11 3.25
CA SER A 207 -15.59 -2.25 1.80
C SER A 207 -16.37 -1.11 1.16
N TYR A 208 -15.79 -0.50 0.15
CA TYR A 208 -16.42 0.54 -0.66
C TYR A 208 -16.81 -0.06 -2.01
N GLU A 209 -18.14 -0.16 -2.25
CA GLU A 209 -18.70 -0.78 -3.46
C GLU A 209 -18.85 0.27 -4.57
N ILE A 210 -17.68 0.79 -5.04
CA ILE A 210 -17.61 1.86 -6.06
C ILE A 210 -18.36 1.43 -7.33
N GLU A 211 -18.31 0.17 -7.73
CA GLU A 211 -18.97 -0.38 -8.92
C GLU A 211 -20.50 -0.32 -8.87
N ARG A 212 -21.07 -0.22 -7.66
CA ARG A 212 -22.52 -0.09 -7.44
C ARG A 212 -22.98 1.36 -7.48
N ALA A 213 -22.08 2.30 -7.21
CA ALA A 213 -22.41 3.71 -7.20
C ALA A 213 -22.75 4.21 -8.62
N LYS A 214 -23.71 5.14 -8.70
CA LYS A 214 -23.99 5.96 -9.88
C LYS A 214 -23.44 7.36 -9.72
N TYR A 215 -23.19 7.79 -8.48
CA TYR A 215 -22.53 9.03 -8.14
C TYR A 215 -21.44 8.78 -7.13
N LEU A 216 -20.21 9.06 -7.49
CA LEU A 216 -19.03 8.95 -6.63
C LEU A 216 -18.54 10.35 -6.30
N LEU A 217 -18.47 10.66 -5.00
CA LEU A 217 -17.93 11.90 -4.47
C LEU A 217 -16.69 11.60 -3.63
N SER A 218 -15.51 11.95 -4.11
CA SER A 218 -14.26 11.69 -3.41
C SER A 218 -13.66 12.97 -2.85
N PHE A 219 -13.33 12.93 -1.55
CA PHE A 219 -12.67 14.01 -0.82
C PHE A 219 -11.18 13.64 -0.66
N GLY A 220 -10.36 13.95 -1.65
CA GLY A 220 -8.93 13.79 -1.64
C GLY A 220 -8.43 12.34 -1.65
N SER A 221 -9.28 11.35 -1.88
CA SER A 221 -8.87 9.94 -1.93
C SER A 221 -8.24 9.61 -3.29
N ASP A 222 -6.95 9.26 -3.30
CA ASP A 222 -6.23 8.86 -4.52
C ASP A 222 -6.47 7.36 -4.80
N PHE A 223 -7.72 6.97 -4.92
CA PHE A 223 -8.13 5.56 -4.93
C PHE A 223 -7.67 4.79 -6.18
N ILE A 224 -7.29 5.48 -7.25
CA ILE A 224 -6.69 4.86 -8.44
C ILE A 224 -5.17 4.69 -8.28
N GLU A 225 -4.53 5.46 -7.36
CA GLU A 225 -3.07 5.55 -7.24
C GLU A 225 -2.53 4.83 -6.00
N THR A 226 -2.94 5.26 -4.79
CA THR A 226 -2.29 4.87 -3.53
C THR A 226 -3.23 4.49 -2.40
N TRP A 227 -4.49 4.93 -2.44
CA TRP A 227 -5.40 4.79 -1.32
C TRP A 227 -5.93 3.36 -1.16
N LEU A 228 -5.73 2.75 0.01
CA LEU A 228 -6.21 1.43 0.45
C LEU A 228 -5.87 0.29 -0.53
N SER A 229 -6.67 0.09 -1.57
CA SER A 229 -6.58 -1.01 -2.54
C SER A 229 -6.70 -0.49 -3.98
N PRO A 230 -5.65 0.18 -4.52
CA PRO A 230 -5.78 0.93 -5.78
C PRO A 230 -6.13 0.06 -6.99
N VAL A 231 -5.66 -1.19 -7.05
CA VAL A 231 -5.98 -2.11 -8.17
C VAL A 231 -7.45 -2.52 -8.12
N GLU A 232 -7.97 -2.83 -6.95
CA GLU A 232 -9.38 -3.15 -6.73
C GLU A 232 -10.26 -1.97 -7.08
N PHE A 233 -9.96 -0.80 -6.50
CA PHE A 233 -10.78 0.40 -6.71
C PHE A 233 -10.72 0.92 -8.14
N ALA A 234 -9.57 0.84 -8.83
CA ALA A 234 -9.50 1.15 -10.25
C ALA A 234 -10.38 0.21 -11.09
N ASN A 235 -10.44 -1.09 -10.73
CA ASN A 235 -11.33 -2.03 -11.42
C ASN A 235 -12.81 -1.72 -11.13
N LYS A 236 -13.17 -1.50 -9.87
CA LYS A 236 -14.54 -1.11 -9.45
C LYS A 236 -14.96 0.21 -10.12
N PHE A 237 -14.06 1.19 -10.15
CA PHE A 237 -14.28 2.47 -10.83
C PHE A 237 -14.53 2.28 -12.34
N THR A 238 -13.73 1.45 -13.02
CA THR A 238 -13.96 1.15 -14.44
C THR A 238 -15.35 0.55 -14.67
N GLN A 239 -15.85 -0.26 -13.76
CA GLN A 239 -17.19 -0.83 -13.85
C GLN A 239 -18.28 0.24 -13.65
N MET A 240 -18.09 1.17 -12.74
CA MET A 240 -18.99 2.30 -12.47
C MET A 240 -18.96 3.31 -13.62
N HIS A 241 -17.78 3.70 -14.07
CA HIS A 241 -17.51 4.79 -15.00
C HIS A 241 -17.31 4.33 -16.45
N SER A 242 -17.85 3.18 -16.83
CA SER A 242 -17.86 2.70 -18.21
C SER A 242 -19.22 2.87 -18.85
N TYR A 243 -19.20 3.27 -20.14
CA TYR A 243 -20.41 3.30 -20.94
C TYR A 243 -20.95 1.87 -21.14
N LYS A 244 -22.20 1.67 -20.78
CA LYS A 244 -22.91 0.39 -20.95
C LYS A 244 -23.96 0.54 -22.05
N ASP A 245 -23.75 -0.13 -23.18
CA ASP A 245 -24.66 -0.05 -24.34
C ASP A 245 -26.14 -0.24 -24.02
N LYS A 246 -26.45 -1.12 -23.04
CA LYS A 246 -27.85 -1.39 -22.65
C LYS A 246 -28.48 -0.25 -21.83
N SER A 247 -27.71 0.43 -20.99
CA SER A 247 -28.23 1.50 -20.12
C SER A 247 -28.06 2.89 -20.71
N LYS A 248 -27.13 3.06 -21.66
CA LYS A 248 -26.69 4.35 -22.20
C LYS A 248 -26.31 5.38 -21.12
N THR A 249 -25.95 4.89 -19.94
CA THR A 249 -25.61 5.72 -18.78
C THR A 249 -24.27 5.27 -18.22
N MET A 250 -23.50 6.22 -17.72
CA MET A 250 -22.26 6.07 -17.03
C MET A 250 -22.40 6.71 -15.66
N GLY A 251 -21.75 6.19 -14.63
CA GLY A 251 -21.73 6.84 -13.32
C GLY A 251 -21.00 8.19 -13.38
N LYS A 252 -21.41 9.16 -12.58
CA LYS A 252 -20.75 10.47 -12.45
C LYS A 252 -19.73 10.42 -11.32
N PHE A 253 -18.52 10.93 -11.58
CA PHE A 253 -17.45 11.02 -10.61
C PHE A 253 -17.03 12.47 -10.38
N VAL A 254 -17.07 12.93 -9.13
CA VAL A 254 -16.60 14.25 -8.70
C VAL A 254 -15.44 14.07 -7.71
N GLN A 255 -14.28 14.65 -8.05
CA GLN A 255 -13.10 14.68 -7.19
C GLN A 255 -12.95 16.07 -6.56
N ILE A 256 -12.89 16.11 -5.23
CA ILE A 256 -12.70 17.32 -4.43
C ILE A 256 -11.32 17.26 -3.82
N GLU A 257 -10.38 18.07 -4.27
CA GLU A 257 -9.04 18.14 -3.72
C GLU A 257 -8.31 19.43 -4.12
N PRO A 258 -7.30 19.87 -3.34
CA PRO A 258 -6.60 21.13 -3.61
C PRO A 258 -5.64 21.07 -4.80
N ARG A 259 -5.24 19.88 -5.25
CA ARG A 259 -4.36 19.65 -6.42
C ARG A 259 -5.03 18.70 -7.40
N SER A 260 -4.71 18.79 -8.68
CA SER A 260 -5.16 17.81 -9.65
C SER A 260 -4.23 16.58 -9.62
N SER A 261 -4.72 15.46 -9.06
CA SER A 261 -4.07 14.15 -9.08
C SER A 261 -4.40 13.38 -10.35
N ILE A 262 -3.81 12.18 -10.54
CA ILE A 262 -4.23 11.25 -11.61
C ILE A 262 -5.69 10.85 -11.40
N THR A 263 -6.09 10.66 -10.15
CA THR A 263 -7.50 10.37 -9.80
C THR A 263 -8.42 11.51 -10.22
N ALA A 264 -8.05 12.78 -9.95
CA ALA A 264 -8.80 13.95 -10.40
C ALA A 264 -8.86 14.09 -11.93
N SER A 265 -7.77 13.70 -12.62
CA SER A 265 -7.74 13.72 -14.09
C SER A 265 -8.70 12.72 -14.73
N SER A 266 -9.17 11.74 -13.96
CA SER A 266 -10.16 10.74 -14.38
C SER A 266 -11.60 11.12 -13.99
N ALA A 267 -11.80 12.25 -13.31
CA ALA A 267 -13.11 12.72 -12.85
C ALA A 267 -13.88 13.47 -13.96
N ASP A 268 -15.21 13.37 -13.93
CA ASP A 268 -16.09 14.22 -14.75
C ASP A 268 -16.00 15.67 -14.31
N GLN A 269 -15.75 15.89 -13.01
CA GLN A 269 -15.59 17.21 -12.43
C GLN A 269 -14.52 17.20 -11.34
N TRP A 270 -13.50 18.01 -11.50
CA TRP A 270 -12.56 18.33 -10.44
C TRP A 270 -12.97 19.66 -9.78
N VAL A 271 -13.13 19.65 -8.47
CA VAL A 271 -13.45 20.81 -7.66
C VAL A 271 -12.27 21.15 -6.79
N ALA A 272 -11.56 22.22 -7.13
CA ALA A 272 -10.48 22.73 -6.31
C ALA A 272 -11.02 23.28 -4.99
N ILE A 273 -10.45 22.88 -3.87
CA ILE A 273 -10.86 23.27 -2.53
C ILE A 273 -9.70 23.83 -1.73
N LYS A 274 -9.96 24.74 -0.83
CA LYS A 274 -8.96 25.20 0.15
C LYS A 274 -8.57 24.02 1.06
N PRO A 275 -7.27 23.68 1.16
CA PRO A 275 -6.82 22.54 1.96
C PRO A 275 -7.32 22.56 3.41
N GLY A 276 -7.78 21.41 3.92
CA GLY A 276 -8.28 21.24 5.28
C GLY A 276 -9.71 21.70 5.51
N THR A 277 -10.45 22.07 4.44
CA THR A 277 -11.86 22.50 4.53
C THR A 277 -12.84 21.45 3.96
N GLU A 278 -12.36 20.28 3.59
CA GLU A 278 -13.14 19.20 2.99
C GLU A 278 -14.31 18.76 3.88
N GLY A 279 -14.08 18.69 5.20
CA GLY A 279 -15.12 18.37 6.19
C GLY A 279 -16.21 19.42 6.26
N MET A 280 -15.86 20.70 6.09
CA MET A 280 -16.84 21.80 6.04
C MET A 280 -17.75 21.69 4.82
N LEU A 281 -17.18 21.30 3.68
CA LEU A 281 -17.94 21.05 2.46
C LEU A 281 -18.90 19.87 2.64
N ALA A 282 -18.42 18.74 3.21
CA ALA A 282 -19.27 17.58 3.48
C ALA A 282 -20.45 17.92 4.40
N LEU A 283 -20.23 18.73 5.46
CA LEU A 283 -21.29 19.18 6.34
C LEU A 283 -22.26 20.16 5.65
N GLY A 284 -21.76 21.03 4.75
CA GLY A 284 -22.60 21.92 3.96
C GLY A 284 -23.49 21.17 2.96
N ILE A 285 -22.96 20.16 2.30
CA ILE A 285 -23.74 19.26 1.42
C ILE A 285 -24.80 18.53 2.25
N THR A 286 -24.43 17.99 3.42
CA THR A 286 -25.35 17.33 4.35
C THR A 286 -26.47 18.24 4.79
N ASN A 287 -26.18 19.52 5.14
CA ASN A 287 -27.17 20.51 5.53
C ASN A 287 -28.20 20.77 4.41
N LEU A 288 -27.72 20.94 3.17
CA LEU A 288 -28.60 21.13 2.00
C LEU A 288 -29.53 19.92 1.77
N ILE A 289 -29.00 18.69 1.89
CA ILE A 289 -29.81 17.47 1.72
C ILE A 289 -30.88 17.38 2.78
N LEU A 290 -30.56 17.69 4.04
CA LEU A 290 -31.55 17.70 5.14
C LEU A 290 -32.60 18.79 4.97
N ASP A 291 -32.22 19.98 4.51
CA ASP A 291 -33.15 21.12 4.33
C ASP A 291 -34.13 20.90 3.17
N THR A 292 -33.69 20.23 2.12
CA THR A 292 -34.55 19.90 0.96
C THR A 292 -35.49 18.73 1.22
N GLY A 293 -35.34 18.00 2.32
CA GLY A 293 -36.14 16.83 2.65
C GLY A 293 -35.84 15.60 1.80
N MET A 294 -34.69 15.57 1.08
CA MET A 294 -34.28 14.47 0.23
C MET A 294 -33.43 13.44 0.98
N ALA A 295 -33.27 13.59 2.29
CA ALA A 295 -32.49 12.66 3.12
C ALA A 295 -33.16 11.28 3.19
N SER A 296 -32.34 10.22 3.23
CA SER A 296 -32.78 8.82 3.41
C SER A 296 -33.20 8.51 4.84
N ILE A 297 -33.06 9.44 5.76
CA ILE A 297 -33.42 9.35 7.18
C ILE A 297 -34.66 10.20 7.49
N SER A 298 -35.34 9.93 8.60
CA SER A 298 -36.57 10.65 8.98
C SER A 298 -36.69 10.81 10.50
N GLY A 299 -37.67 11.63 10.92
CA GLY A 299 -38.08 11.79 12.31
C GLY A 299 -37.09 12.57 13.19
N GLU A 300 -36.91 12.12 14.44
CA GLU A 300 -36.05 12.79 15.41
C GLU A 300 -34.59 12.89 14.98
N GLU A 301 -34.12 11.91 14.25
CA GLU A 301 -32.73 11.83 13.77
C GLU A 301 -32.41 12.93 12.77
N THR A 302 -33.33 13.21 11.82
CA THR A 302 -33.24 14.36 10.91
C THR A 302 -33.13 15.64 11.70
N THR A 303 -33.95 15.81 12.77
CA THR A 303 -33.92 16.99 13.61
C THR A 303 -32.60 17.16 14.35
N ARG A 304 -32.06 16.07 14.91
CA ARG A 304 -30.75 16.07 15.60
C ARG A 304 -29.63 16.47 14.67
N LEU A 305 -29.61 15.88 13.46
CA LEU A 305 -28.56 16.19 12.47
C LEU A 305 -28.72 17.62 11.91
N LYS A 306 -29.95 18.11 11.69
CA LYS A 306 -30.16 19.52 11.33
C LYS A 306 -29.59 20.48 12.37
N ASN A 307 -29.79 20.21 13.65
CA ASN A 307 -29.21 21.02 14.72
C ASN A 307 -27.68 21.00 14.71
N LEU A 308 -27.07 19.85 14.37
CA LEU A 308 -25.64 19.71 14.28
C LEU A 308 -25.04 20.46 13.09
N VAL A 309 -25.65 20.34 11.91
CA VAL A 309 -25.08 20.86 10.66
C VAL A 309 -25.67 22.20 10.21
N GLY A 310 -26.74 22.72 10.84
CA GLY A 310 -27.48 23.89 10.41
C GLY A 310 -26.68 25.20 10.29
N SER A 311 -25.54 25.29 10.99
CA SER A 311 -24.63 26.43 10.87
C SER A 311 -23.77 26.41 9.59
N TYR A 312 -23.74 25.30 8.84
CA TYR A 312 -22.98 25.12 7.60
C TYR A 312 -23.82 25.45 6.38
N THR A 313 -24.27 26.71 6.32
CA THR A 313 -25.05 27.19 5.18
C THR A 313 -24.20 27.25 3.90
N PRO A 314 -24.81 27.14 2.71
CA PRO A 314 -24.08 27.20 1.43
C PRO A 314 -23.21 28.45 1.26
N ASP A 315 -23.72 29.64 1.70
CA ASP A 315 -22.96 30.89 1.64
C ASP A 315 -21.71 30.87 2.53
N LYS A 316 -21.83 30.35 3.75
CA LYS A 316 -20.73 30.23 4.69
C LYS A 316 -19.69 29.20 4.21
N VAL A 317 -20.16 28.06 3.74
CA VAL A 317 -19.27 26.98 3.22
C VAL A 317 -18.55 27.44 1.95
N SER A 318 -19.25 28.14 1.05
CA SER A 318 -18.65 28.74 -0.15
C SER A 318 -17.46 29.66 0.22
N ALA A 319 -17.66 30.53 1.19
CA ALA A 319 -16.62 31.47 1.64
C ALA A 319 -15.44 30.76 2.33
N ILE A 320 -15.68 29.68 3.09
CA ILE A 320 -14.64 28.93 3.79
C ILE A 320 -13.82 28.06 2.83
N CYS A 321 -14.51 27.37 1.93
CA CYS A 321 -13.92 26.36 1.05
C CYS A 321 -13.36 26.94 -0.25
N ASP A 322 -13.69 28.21 -0.56
CA ASP A 322 -13.38 28.88 -1.83
C ASP A 322 -14.00 28.15 -3.04
N ILE A 323 -15.25 27.70 -2.88
CA ILE A 323 -16.03 27.00 -3.90
C ILE A 323 -17.29 27.79 -4.21
N PRO A 324 -17.67 27.98 -5.49
CA PRO A 324 -18.93 28.63 -5.83
C PRO A 324 -20.15 27.98 -5.16
N LYS A 325 -21.06 28.78 -4.62
CA LYS A 325 -22.26 28.29 -3.96
C LYS A 325 -23.11 27.36 -4.85
N ASP A 326 -23.22 27.69 -6.12
CA ASP A 326 -24.00 26.91 -7.07
C ASP A 326 -23.40 25.50 -7.28
N THR A 327 -22.06 25.38 -7.27
CA THR A 327 -21.37 24.09 -7.31
C THR A 327 -21.70 23.22 -6.09
N ILE A 328 -21.77 23.82 -4.88
CA ILE A 328 -22.15 23.10 -3.66
C ILE A 328 -23.59 22.59 -3.74
N ILE A 329 -24.49 23.43 -4.26
CA ILE A 329 -25.91 23.08 -4.46
C ILE A 329 -26.06 21.96 -5.51
N GLU A 330 -25.29 22.02 -6.61
CA GLU A 330 -25.28 20.99 -7.66
C GLU A 330 -24.82 19.64 -7.08
N ILE A 331 -23.69 19.62 -6.39
CA ILE A 331 -23.15 18.39 -5.77
C ILE A 331 -24.19 17.78 -4.80
N ALA A 332 -24.86 18.60 -3.96
CA ALA A 332 -25.86 18.11 -3.02
C ALA A 332 -27.07 17.47 -3.73
N LYS A 333 -27.55 18.10 -4.81
CA LYS A 333 -28.68 17.60 -5.63
C LYS A 333 -28.28 16.28 -6.33
N ASP A 334 -27.10 16.24 -6.92
CA ASP A 334 -26.61 15.06 -7.65
C ASP A 334 -26.39 13.89 -6.70
N PHE A 335 -25.85 14.14 -5.49
CA PHE A 335 -25.57 13.11 -4.50
C PHE A 335 -26.83 12.32 -4.13
N VAL A 336 -27.96 12.96 -4.00
CA VAL A 336 -29.24 12.28 -3.67
C VAL A 336 -30.08 11.93 -4.90
N GLY A 337 -29.92 12.68 -6.00
CA GLY A 337 -30.72 12.50 -7.22
C GLY A 337 -30.21 11.40 -8.16
N LEU A 338 -28.90 11.13 -8.18
CA LEU A 338 -28.28 10.16 -9.09
C LEU A 338 -27.97 8.80 -8.41
N GLY A 339 -28.37 8.59 -7.18
CA GLY A 339 -28.05 7.39 -6.37
C GLY A 339 -28.30 6.03 -7.05
N PRO A 340 -27.68 4.97 -6.54
CA PRO A 340 -26.90 4.89 -5.31
C PRO A 340 -25.65 5.76 -5.35
N SER A 341 -25.38 6.46 -4.25
CA SER A 341 -24.24 7.36 -4.14
C SER A 341 -23.22 6.85 -3.15
N LEU A 342 -21.99 7.30 -3.30
CA LEU A 342 -20.90 6.98 -2.41
C LEU A 342 -20.03 8.21 -2.19
N ALA A 343 -19.79 8.58 -0.94
CA ALA A 343 -18.77 9.54 -0.57
C ALA A 343 -17.58 8.83 0.09
N ILE A 344 -16.37 9.08 -0.41
CA ILE A 344 -15.14 8.55 0.17
C ILE A 344 -14.20 9.68 0.57
N GLY A 345 -13.41 9.43 1.61
CA GLY A 345 -12.45 10.41 2.11
C GLY A 345 -11.13 9.75 2.46
N GLY A 346 -10.04 10.42 2.14
CA GLY A 346 -8.70 9.90 2.38
C GLY A 346 -7.61 10.75 1.76
N GLY A 347 -6.42 10.20 1.57
CA GLY A 347 -5.32 10.87 0.90
C GLY A 347 -5.08 12.28 1.42
N ALA A 348 -5.19 13.29 0.55
CA ALA A 348 -4.95 14.70 0.89
C ALA A 348 -5.84 15.22 2.03
N ALA A 349 -7.12 14.81 2.09
CA ALA A 349 -8.04 15.23 3.16
C ALA A 349 -7.69 14.65 4.54
N CYS A 350 -6.81 13.65 4.60
CA CYS A 350 -6.34 13.02 5.83
C CYS A 350 -4.94 13.47 6.28
N THR A 351 -4.36 14.47 5.64
CA THR A 351 -3.01 14.98 5.99
C THR A 351 -3.03 16.17 6.95
N THR A 352 -4.21 16.56 7.41
CA THR A 352 -4.44 17.71 8.30
C THR A 352 -4.79 17.25 9.72
N THR A 353 -4.66 18.16 10.69
CA THR A 353 -4.97 17.86 12.11
C THR A 353 -6.46 17.58 12.36
N ASN A 354 -7.34 17.93 11.43
CA ASN A 354 -8.79 17.67 11.49
C ASN A 354 -9.24 16.46 10.64
N ALA A 355 -8.32 15.58 10.26
CA ALA A 355 -8.60 14.43 9.41
C ALA A 355 -9.77 13.55 9.91
N THR A 356 -9.76 13.17 11.18
CA THR A 356 -10.83 12.37 11.79
C THR A 356 -12.18 13.07 11.71
N GLN A 357 -12.23 14.38 12.01
CA GLN A 357 -13.48 15.19 11.92
C GLN A 357 -13.99 15.28 10.49
N THR A 358 -13.08 15.45 9.52
CA THR A 358 -13.41 15.45 8.09
C THR A 358 -14.07 14.13 7.69
N LEU A 359 -13.49 13.00 8.11
CA LEU A 359 -14.05 11.68 7.81
C LEU A 359 -15.36 11.40 8.54
N CYS A 360 -15.54 11.89 9.78
CA CYS A 360 -16.84 11.88 10.44
C CYS A 360 -17.90 12.63 9.64
N ALA A 361 -17.55 13.80 9.09
CA ALA A 361 -18.46 14.58 8.25
C ALA A 361 -18.85 13.81 6.96
N ILE A 362 -17.90 13.13 6.32
CA ILE A 362 -18.15 12.28 5.15
C ILE A 362 -19.02 11.06 5.51
N ASN A 363 -18.80 10.47 6.68
CA ASN A 363 -19.62 9.38 7.18
C ASN A 363 -21.08 9.81 7.43
N ILE A 364 -21.27 11.00 7.99
CA ILE A 364 -22.61 11.59 8.17
C ILE A 364 -23.29 11.84 6.81
N LEU A 365 -22.53 12.32 5.82
CA LEU A 365 -23.04 12.51 4.46
C LEU A 365 -23.51 11.18 3.84
N ASN A 366 -22.69 10.11 3.94
CA ASN A 366 -23.07 8.77 3.49
C ASN A 366 -24.32 8.25 4.20
N TYR A 367 -24.42 8.48 5.52
CA TYR A 367 -25.56 8.05 6.30
C TYR A 367 -26.87 8.78 5.86
N VAL A 368 -26.79 10.09 5.72
CA VAL A 368 -27.94 10.90 5.27
C VAL A 368 -28.33 10.58 3.83
N GLY A 369 -27.34 10.25 2.97
CA GLY A 369 -27.56 9.84 1.58
C GLY A 369 -28.03 8.41 1.38
N GLY A 370 -28.07 7.58 2.45
CA GLY A 370 -28.50 6.18 2.37
C GLY A 370 -27.45 5.21 1.82
N SER A 371 -26.17 5.58 1.88
CA SER A 371 -25.06 4.77 1.35
C SER A 371 -24.67 3.60 2.25
N ILE A 372 -25.01 3.68 3.56
CA ILE A 372 -24.62 2.66 4.55
C ILE A 372 -25.43 1.38 4.35
N GLY A 373 -24.72 0.25 4.21
CA GLY A 373 -25.32 -1.05 3.90
C GLY A 373 -25.55 -1.29 2.39
N ASP A 374 -25.30 -0.29 1.53
CA ASP A 374 -25.37 -0.41 0.07
C ASP A 374 -24.00 -0.18 -0.58
N THR A 375 -23.50 1.03 -0.63
CA THR A 375 -22.19 1.37 -1.22
C THR A 375 -21.06 1.43 -0.18
N VAL A 376 -21.39 1.51 1.11
CA VAL A 376 -20.46 1.38 2.25
C VAL A 376 -20.87 0.15 3.05
N ASN A 377 -20.03 -0.89 3.07
CA ASN A 377 -20.35 -2.16 3.69
C ASN A 377 -19.35 -2.52 4.81
N PHE A 378 -19.82 -2.62 6.04
CA PHE A 378 -19.05 -3.01 7.21
C PHE A 378 -19.03 -4.54 7.46
N GLY A 379 -19.74 -5.34 6.67
CA GLY A 379 -19.70 -6.80 6.73
C GLY A 379 -18.34 -7.37 6.28
N ASP A 380 -17.72 -6.72 5.28
CA ASP A 380 -16.41 -7.06 4.74
C ASP A 380 -15.44 -5.89 5.00
N THR A 381 -14.66 -5.98 6.09
CA THR A 381 -13.64 -4.98 6.40
C THR A 381 -12.33 -5.27 5.68
N LEU A 382 -11.65 -4.22 5.23
CA LEU A 382 -10.33 -4.35 4.61
C LEU A 382 -9.28 -4.76 5.65
N THR A 383 -8.41 -5.71 5.31
CA THR A 383 -7.39 -6.27 6.20
C THR A 383 -6.41 -5.23 6.76
N ILE A 384 -6.20 -4.13 6.05
CA ILE A 384 -5.36 -3.02 6.53
C ILE A 384 -5.90 -2.40 7.85
N ALA A 385 -7.16 -2.63 8.18
CA ALA A 385 -7.73 -2.24 9.48
C ALA A 385 -7.02 -2.93 10.66
N ASN A 386 -6.35 -4.07 10.45
CA ASN A 386 -5.61 -4.80 11.48
C ASN A 386 -4.29 -4.11 11.88
N ALA A 387 -3.81 -3.12 11.10
CA ALA A 387 -2.60 -2.38 11.46
C ALA A 387 -2.76 -1.68 12.81
N ASN A 388 -1.74 -1.84 13.67
CA ASN A 388 -1.70 -1.17 14.97
C ASN A 388 -1.63 0.35 14.82
N SER A 389 -2.16 1.07 15.79
CA SER A 389 -2.12 2.53 15.83
C SER A 389 -0.70 3.06 16.07
N PHE A 390 -0.43 4.28 15.64
CA PHE A 390 0.84 4.95 15.92
C PHE A 390 1.12 5.04 17.44
N ARG A 391 0.09 5.15 18.27
CA ARG A 391 0.20 5.11 19.73
C ARG A 391 0.73 3.77 20.23
N GLU A 392 0.30 2.66 19.67
CA GLU A 392 0.78 1.33 20.02
C GLU A 392 2.23 1.12 19.57
N ILE A 393 2.59 1.64 18.39
CA ILE A 393 3.99 1.65 17.91
C ILE A 393 4.86 2.49 18.84
N ALA A 394 4.41 3.67 19.26
CA ALA A 394 5.12 4.49 20.23
C ALA A 394 5.28 3.78 21.59
N SER A 395 4.26 3.07 22.05
CA SER A 395 4.32 2.25 23.26
C SER A 395 5.33 1.11 23.14
N LEU A 396 5.44 0.48 21.95
CA LEU A 396 6.48 -0.52 21.70
C LEU A 396 7.88 0.10 21.83
N VAL A 397 8.10 1.27 21.22
CA VAL A 397 9.39 1.97 21.30
C VAL A 397 9.79 2.27 22.76
N GLU A 398 8.84 2.73 23.58
CA GLU A 398 9.09 2.96 25.01
C GLU A 398 9.36 1.66 25.77
N SER A 399 8.68 0.56 25.43
CA SER A 399 8.95 -0.77 26.01
C SER A 399 10.36 -1.27 25.65
N MET A 400 10.80 -1.05 24.42
CA MET A 400 12.17 -1.37 24.00
C MET A 400 13.21 -0.59 24.80
N LYS A 401 13.01 0.72 24.99
CA LYS A 401 13.90 1.59 25.80
C LYS A 401 13.98 1.16 27.26
N LYS A 402 12.90 0.62 27.80
CA LYS A 402 12.82 0.14 29.20
C LYS A 402 13.38 -1.27 29.39
N GLY A 403 13.75 -1.99 28.33
CA GLY A 403 14.21 -3.38 28.40
C GLY A 403 13.06 -4.39 28.60
N ASP A 404 11.83 -4.01 28.24
CA ASP A 404 10.68 -4.90 28.27
C ASP A 404 10.56 -5.76 27.01
N VAL A 405 11.44 -5.54 26.00
CA VAL A 405 11.58 -6.36 24.80
C VAL A 405 12.98 -6.97 24.80
N GLU A 406 13.08 -8.30 24.87
CA GLU A 406 14.35 -9.03 24.87
C GLU A 406 14.63 -9.76 23.54
N LEU A 407 13.56 -10.03 22.77
CA LEU A 407 13.66 -10.60 21.42
C LEU A 407 12.65 -9.89 20.52
N LEU A 408 13.16 -9.27 19.47
CA LEU A 408 12.35 -8.63 18.41
C LEU A 408 12.54 -9.37 17.10
N PHE A 409 11.45 -9.91 16.57
CA PHE A 409 11.39 -10.38 15.18
C PHE A 409 10.91 -9.24 14.29
N VAL A 410 11.52 -9.13 13.11
CA VAL A 410 11.15 -8.14 12.10
C VAL A 410 10.90 -8.85 10.77
N TYR A 411 9.69 -8.73 10.25
CA TYR A 411 9.26 -9.36 9.01
C TYR A 411 8.65 -8.36 8.05
N ASN A 412 9.30 -8.17 6.91
CA ASN A 412 8.83 -7.32 5.80
C ASN A 412 8.47 -5.87 6.20
N VAL A 413 9.19 -5.31 7.16
CA VAL A 413 9.08 -3.90 7.58
C VAL A 413 10.46 -3.30 7.83
N ASN A 414 10.59 -1.98 7.60
CA ASN A 414 11.81 -1.22 7.87
C ASN A 414 11.52 0.00 8.75
N PRO A 415 11.17 -0.21 10.04
CA PRO A 415 10.77 0.87 10.93
C PRO A 415 11.88 1.89 11.24
N VAL A 416 13.16 1.53 11.13
CA VAL A 416 14.26 2.48 11.29
C VAL A 416 14.21 3.56 10.21
N PHE A 417 13.82 3.20 8.99
CA PHE A 417 13.69 4.15 7.88
C PHE A 417 12.32 4.85 7.85
N THR A 418 11.24 4.11 8.09
CA THR A 418 9.88 4.59 7.80
C THR A 418 9.22 5.32 8.96
N LEU A 419 9.66 5.12 10.21
CA LEU A 419 9.15 5.85 11.36
C LEU A 419 9.79 7.24 11.49
N PRO A 420 9.05 8.24 11.99
CA PRO A 420 9.63 9.55 12.28
C PRO A 420 10.81 9.45 13.23
N GLY A 421 11.95 10.08 12.89
CA GLY A 421 13.16 10.07 13.72
C GLY A 421 12.94 10.55 15.16
N ALA A 422 11.99 11.48 15.37
CA ALA A 422 11.61 11.97 16.69
C ALA A 422 11.05 10.90 17.63
N LEU A 423 10.52 9.78 17.10
CA LEU A 423 10.06 8.64 17.89
C LEU A 423 11.23 7.89 18.54
N GLY A 424 12.42 7.92 17.94
CA GLY A 424 13.61 7.32 18.46
C GLY A 424 13.64 5.79 18.35
N PHE A 425 13.04 5.21 17.31
CA PHE A 425 13.04 3.75 17.09
C PHE A 425 14.46 3.22 16.88
N GLU A 426 15.31 3.95 16.15
CA GLU A 426 16.71 3.54 15.92
C GLU A 426 17.49 3.42 17.24
N GLU A 427 17.26 4.31 18.19
CA GLU A 427 17.92 4.23 19.50
C GLU A 427 17.31 3.13 20.36
N ALA A 428 16.01 2.92 20.25
CA ALA A 428 15.30 1.89 21.01
C ALA A 428 15.71 0.48 20.60
N ILE A 429 15.86 0.20 19.30
CA ILE A 429 16.24 -1.14 18.81
C ILE A 429 17.64 -1.56 19.28
N LYS A 430 18.55 -0.60 19.54
CA LYS A 430 19.88 -0.84 20.12
C LYS A 430 19.82 -1.36 21.56
N GLN A 431 18.70 -1.13 22.27
CA GLN A 431 18.47 -1.62 23.63
C GLN A 431 17.87 -3.02 23.65
N VAL A 432 17.42 -3.53 22.50
CA VAL A 432 16.88 -4.89 22.41
C VAL A 432 18.04 -5.89 22.34
N PRO A 433 18.14 -6.83 23.31
CA PRO A 433 19.27 -7.75 23.38
C PRO A 433 19.43 -8.66 22.16
N PHE A 434 18.31 -9.04 21.53
CA PHE A 434 18.34 -9.90 20.35
C PHE A 434 17.30 -9.49 19.32
N VAL A 435 17.76 -9.26 18.09
CA VAL A 435 16.93 -8.92 16.94
C VAL A 435 17.10 -9.96 15.84
N ALA A 436 16.01 -10.52 15.37
CA ALA A 436 15.95 -11.44 14.24
C ALA A 436 15.21 -10.81 13.07
N SER A 437 15.83 -10.74 11.89
CA SER A 437 15.23 -10.22 10.67
C SER A 437 14.98 -11.32 9.65
N PHE A 438 13.83 -11.29 8.99
CA PHE A 438 13.51 -12.17 7.86
C PHE A 438 13.65 -11.46 6.50
N SER A 439 14.25 -10.28 6.47
CA SER A 439 14.41 -9.52 5.24
C SER A 439 15.37 -10.20 4.26
N SER A 440 15.01 -10.18 2.98
CA SER A 440 15.90 -10.56 1.88
C SER A 440 16.81 -9.41 1.41
N PHE A 441 16.67 -8.22 2.02
CA PHE A 441 17.43 -7.02 1.66
C PHE A 441 18.10 -6.42 2.89
N MET A 442 19.29 -5.86 2.70
CA MET A 442 20.05 -5.22 3.76
C MET A 442 19.56 -3.78 3.97
N ASP A 443 18.39 -3.63 4.58
CA ASP A 443 17.83 -2.35 4.98
C ASP A 443 18.37 -1.86 6.34
N GLU A 444 17.99 -0.65 6.75
CA GLU A 444 18.46 0.01 7.97
C GLU A 444 18.09 -0.75 9.24
N THR A 445 16.93 -1.41 9.26
CA THR A 445 16.47 -2.24 10.38
C THR A 445 17.20 -3.58 10.40
N THR A 446 17.33 -4.23 9.24
CA THR A 446 18.02 -5.52 9.08
C THR A 446 19.49 -5.41 9.45
N GLN A 447 20.14 -4.28 9.18
CA GLN A 447 21.52 -4.01 9.61
C GLN A 447 21.69 -4.06 11.14
N ARG A 448 20.64 -3.95 11.94
CA ARG A 448 20.68 -4.03 13.41
C ARG A 448 20.47 -5.46 13.94
N ALA A 449 20.06 -6.40 13.09
CA ALA A 449 19.77 -7.77 13.50
C ALA A 449 20.99 -8.54 14.00
N ASN A 450 20.79 -9.46 14.93
CA ASN A 450 21.75 -10.45 15.40
C ASN A 450 21.77 -11.66 14.48
N VAL A 451 20.60 -12.05 13.96
CA VAL A 451 20.43 -13.11 12.99
C VAL A 451 19.54 -12.62 11.85
N ILE A 452 19.90 -12.96 10.63
CA ILE A 452 19.09 -12.74 9.45
C ILE A 452 18.81 -14.09 8.82
N LEU A 453 17.52 -14.41 8.67
CA LEU A 453 16.99 -15.61 8.00
C LEU A 453 16.21 -15.14 6.77
N PRO A 454 16.86 -15.00 5.61
CA PRO A 454 16.21 -14.32 4.48
C PRO A 454 15.01 -15.10 3.97
N ASP A 455 13.86 -14.41 3.85
CA ASP A 455 12.66 -14.95 3.24
C ASP A 455 12.79 -14.98 1.70
N ASN A 456 11.94 -15.74 1.06
CA ASN A 456 11.80 -15.68 -0.39
C ASN A 456 10.96 -14.48 -0.80
N THR A 457 11.35 -13.85 -1.90
CA THR A 457 10.49 -12.83 -2.53
C THR A 457 9.21 -13.49 -3.05
N PRO A 458 8.06 -12.80 -2.96
CA PRO A 458 6.76 -13.36 -3.33
C PRO A 458 6.63 -13.66 -4.81
#